data_38ecea5a7c2a1caa963ab6e62a659e1e
#
_entry.id   38ecea5a7c2a1caa963ab6e62a659e1e
#
_cell.length_a   1.000
_cell.length_b   1.000
_cell.length_c   1.000
_cell.angle_alpha   90.00
_cell.angle_beta   90.00
_cell.angle_gamma   90.00
#
_symmetry.space_group_name_H-M   'P 1'
#
loop_
_entity.id
_entity.type
_entity.pdbx_description
1 polymer ?
#
loop_
_entity_poly.entity_id
_entity_poly.type
_entity_poly.pdbx_seq_one_letter_code
_entity_poly.pdbx_strand_id
1 'polypeptide(L)'
;GDVYKRQATLLAAALSSGCTEPVNAPRALSDYASNTLFTSFSGRSPKTLDPQVSYSSDETIYTYGVYEPLYGYEYLKRPYTLMPLTAEKVVKPVYLDADKKVLSGEADSKDIAYSVYTIPIRKGIQFAPHPAFAKDEKGEPLCLTLNPERAKELSSPLELTERGTRELTAHDYVYGIKRIASPAVVSPAFGILRAYIVGFDELSEAIGNAWKKAREAGDSASRIDLTKFDCEGLKALDEHTLQITIRGKYPQFDNWMAMAFFAPMPWEAEAFYANPGFAENNISLDTWPVGTGPYMLTVSRQNREHVLERNPNYRGLIYPCEGSEEDRRNGFLADCGKKTPFVDRIVLTMEKEAVPTTSKFLQGYYDSPQITRLDVGQGYIVAMGDDPDKEKLYKEKRLQFPTAVEANLWYIGFNWLDPVVGAGKTPQEARRNKLLRQAISIALDWEEQIAIFEKGQGQTAHGPLPPGLFGWRDDGPSAFNPVVYKKDGDGRVKRRSIEEAKKLMAEAGYPDGRDAQTGRPLVLNFDWQGT
;
A
#
# COMPACT_ATOMS: atom_id res chain seq x y z
N GLY A 1 -1.55 -63.46 31.04
CA GLY A 1 -0.41 -63.18 30.18
C GLY A 1 -0.78 -62.48 28.88
N ASP A 2 -1.93 -62.81 28.29
CA ASP A 2 -2.30 -62.31 26.94
C ASP A 2 -2.93 -60.90 26.90
N VAL A 3 -3.54 -60.48 27.99
CA VAL A 3 -4.14 -59.11 28.05
C VAL A 3 -3.05 -58.04 28.09
N TYR A 4 -1.98 -58.27 28.83
CA TYR A 4 -0.83 -57.33 28.89
C TYR A 4 -0.01 -57.29 27.59
N LYS A 5 0.08 -58.42 26.86
CA LYS A 5 0.72 -58.45 25.54
C LYS A 5 -0.09 -57.65 24.51
N ARG A 6 -1.42 -57.78 24.52
CA ARG A 6 -2.30 -56.99 23.63
C ARG A 6 -2.29 -55.52 23.96
N GLN A 7 -2.25 -55.14 25.25
CA GLN A 7 -2.11 -53.74 25.64
C GLN A 7 -0.76 -53.16 25.28
N ALA A 8 0.34 -53.91 25.46
CA ALA A 8 1.68 -53.48 25.04
C ALA A 8 1.77 -53.33 23.51
N THR A 9 1.12 -54.21 22.74
CA THR A 9 1.11 -54.13 21.26
C THR A 9 0.25 -52.97 20.78
N LEU A 10 -0.88 -52.67 21.44
CA LEU A 10 -1.71 -51.49 21.15
C LEU A 10 -0.98 -50.18 21.53
N LEU A 11 -0.27 -50.16 22.67
CA LEU A 11 0.55 -49.02 23.05
C LEU A 11 1.76 -48.81 22.10
N ALA A 12 2.41 -49.91 21.68
CA ALA A 12 3.48 -49.82 20.69
C ALA A 12 3.00 -49.41 19.30
N ALA A 13 1.81 -49.86 18.88
CA ALA A 13 1.17 -49.43 17.65
C ALA A 13 0.71 -47.95 17.72
N ALA A 14 0.23 -47.48 18.87
CA ALA A 14 -0.10 -46.05 19.09
C ALA A 14 1.13 -45.19 19.17
N LEU A 15 2.25 -45.69 19.68
CA LEU A 15 3.55 -44.99 19.71
C LEU A 15 4.27 -45.00 18.36
N SER A 16 4.07 -46.04 17.54
CA SER A 16 4.66 -46.09 16.18
C SER A 16 3.86 -45.29 15.14
N SER A 17 2.57 -45.03 15.38
CA SER A 17 1.78 -44.10 14.58
C SER A 17 1.97 -42.62 14.97
N GLY A 18 2.65 -42.36 16.11
CA GLY A 18 2.97 -41.00 16.57
C GLY A 18 4.34 -40.47 16.14
N CYS A 19 5.14 -41.28 15.44
CA CYS A 19 6.46 -40.88 14.94
C CYS A 19 6.52 -40.78 13.42
N THR A 20 5.48 -40.24 12.82
CA THR A 20 5.67 -39.54 11.56
C THR A 20 6.41 -38.25 11.85
N GLU A 21 7.33 -37.87 10.98
CA GLU A 21 8.16 -36.65 11.04
C GLU A 21 7.37 -35.49 11.65
N PRO A 22 7.99 -34.64 12.48
CA PRO A 22 7.28 -33.51 13.07
C PRO A 22 6.72 -32.66 11.96
N VAL A 23 5.47 -32.90 11.63
CA VAL A 23 4.72 -32.06 10.72
C VAL A 23 4.62 -30.71 11.40
N ASN A 24 5.20 -29.68 10.78
CA ASN A 24 5.12 -28.32 11.27
C ASN A 24 3.70 -27.77 10.98
N ALA A 25 2.69 -28.42 11.56
CA ALA A 25 1.28 -28.19 11.30
C ALA A 25 0.50 -28.28 12.63
N PRO A 26 0.54 -27.22 13.46
CA PRO A 26 -0.08 -27.23 14.79
C PRO A 26 -1.60 -27.09 14.76
N ARG A 27 -2.21 -26.88 13.58
CA ARG A 27 -3.65 -26.66 13.40
C ARG A 27 -4.38 -27.97 13.15
N ALA A 28 -5.69 -28.00 13.38
CA ALA A 28 -6.52 -29.13 13.03
C ALA A 28 -6.56 -29.37 11.51
N LEU A 29 -6.68 -30.61 11.07
CA LEU A 29 -6.76 -30.95 9.64
C LEU A 29 -7.91 -30.23 8.93
N SER A 30 -9.00 -29.93 9.62
CA SER A 30 -10.11 -29.12 9.10
C SER A 30 -9.69 -27.72 8.69
N ASP A 31 -8.70 -27.13 9.34
CA ASP A 31 -8.20 -25.79 9.03
C ASP A 31 -7.41 -25.75 7.71
N TYR A 32 -6.97 -26.92 7.24
CA TYR A 32 -6.28 -27.10 5.96
C TYR A 32 -7.20 -27.61 4.85
N ALA A 33 -8.49 -27.80 5.13
CA ALA A 33 -9.46 -28.26 4.12
C ALA A 33 -9.69 -27.22 3.01
N SER A 34 -9.53 -25.93 3.34
CA SER A 34 -9.45 -24.83 2.38
C SER A 34 -8.00 -24.41 2.20
N ASN A 35 -7.63 -23.92 1.03
CA ASN A 35 -6.30 -23.36 0.77
C ASN A 35 -6.14 -22.01 1.51
N THR A 36 -5.85 -22.09 2.82
CA THR A 36 -5.80 -20.94 3.73
C THR A 36 -4.37 -20.53 3.99
N LEU A 37 -4.08 -19.24 3.84
CA LEU A 37 -2.85 -18.59 4.26
C LEU A 37 -3.04 -18.02 5.67
N PHE A 38 -2.21 -18.44 6.61
CA PHE A 38 -2.15 -17.87 7.95
C PHE A 38 -0.98 -16.89 8.04
N THR A 39 -1.28 -15.65 8.38
CA THR A 39 -0.30 -14.58 8.50
C THR A 39 -0.54 -13.74 9.76
N SER A 40 0.36 -12.83 10.06
CA SER A 40 0.23 -11.90 11.18
C SER A 40 0.24 -10.45 10.68
N PHE A 41 -0.25 -9.55 11.50
CA PHE A 41 -0.01 -8.12 11.38
C PHE A 41 0.43 -7.56 12.73
N SER A 42 1.22 -6.48 12.71
CA SER A 42 1.81 -5.89 13.92
C SER A 42 1.21 -4.49 14.18
N GLY A 43 1.38 -4.04 15.43
CA GLY A 43 0.99 -2.70 15.85
C GLY A 43 -0.50 -2.56 16.12
N ARG A 44 -1.30 -2.32 15.10
CA ARG A 44 -2.75 -2.06 15.21
C ARG A 44 -3.48 -2.59 13.98
N SER A 45 -4.80 -2.71 14.09
CA SER A 45 -5.65 -2.89 12.93
C SER A 45 -5.57 -1.70 11.97
N PRO A 46 -5.90 -1.90 10.67
CA PRO A 46 -6.01 -0.81 9.72
C PRO A 46 -6.84 0.35 10.28
N LYS A 47 -6.36 1.57 10.07
CA LYS A 47 -7.07 2.76 10.50
C LYS A 47 -8.31 3.00 9.66
N THR A 48 -8.18 2.78 8.35
CA THR A 48 -9.26 2.89 7.38
C THR A 48 -9.03 1.95 6.22
N LEU A 49 -10.12 1.36 5.74
CA LEU A 49 -10.16 0.56 4.51
C LEU A 49 -10.97 1.27 3.41
N ASP A 50 -11.39 2.52 3.64
CA ASP A 50 -11.97 3.37 2.59
C ASP A 50 -10.89 3.69 1.55
N PRO A 51 -11.04 3.27 0.29
CA PRO A 51 -9.98 3.38 -0.71
C PRO A 51 -9.64 4.81 -1.06
N GLN A 52 -10.57 5.77 -0.90
CA GLN A 52 -10.32 7.17 -1.15
C GLN A 52 -9.54 7.86 -0.01
N VAL A 53 -9.40 7.20 1.15
CA VAL A 53 -8.71 7.72 2.35
C VAL A 53 -7.45 6.92 2.68
N SER A 54 -7.49 5.61 2.49
CA SER A 54 -6.39 4.68 2.82
C SER A 54 -5.10 5.02 2.07
N TYR A 55 -4.02 5.22 2.83
CA TYR A 55 -2.69 5.54 2.28
C TYR A 55 -1.55 4.78 2.97
N SER A 56 -1.81 4.17 4.10
CA SER A 56 -0.79 3.48 4.89
C SER A 56 -0.43 2.12 4.31
N SER A 57 0.85 1.73 4.39
CA SER A 57 1.34 0.46 3.85
C SER A 57 0.75 -0.77 4.55
N ASP A 58 0.38 -0.65 5.84
CA ASP A 58 -0.29 -1.70 6.61
C ASP A 58 -1.73 -1.96 6.15
N GLU A 59 -2.34 -1.03 5.41
CA GLU A 59 -3.68 -1.15 4.85
C GLU A 59 -3.69 -1.82 3.46
N THR A 60 -2.53 -1.88 2.77
CA THR A 60 -2.47 -2.29 1.36
C THR A 60 -2.89 -3.73 1.10
N ILE A 61 -2.62 -4.66 2.02
CA ILE A 61 -3.04 -6.07 1.88
C ILE A 61 -4.56 -6.18 1.81
N TYR A 62 -5.28 -5.30 2.52
CA TYR A 62 -6.74 -5.26 2.52
C TYR A 62 -7.26 -4.52 1.29
N THR A 63 -6.76 -3.29 1.06
CA THR A 63 -7.28 -2.42 0.01
C THR A 63 -7.06 -3.00 -1.38
N TYR A 64 -5.86 -3.51 -1.70
CA TYR A 64 -5.60 -4.17 -2.98
C TYR A 64 -6.11 -5.63 -3.03
N GLY A 65 -6.47 -6.20 -1.89
CA GLY A 65 -7.19 -7.47 -1.82
C GLY A 65 -8.68 -7.33 -2.17
N VAL A 66 -9.30 -6.20 -1.81
CA VAL A 66 -10.75 -5.98 -1.98
C VAL A 66 -11.08 -5.09 -3.17
N TYR A 67 -10.25 -4.12 -3.50
CA TYR A 67 -10.51 -3.16 -4.57
C TYR A 67 -9.65 -3.40 -5.80
N GLU A 68 -10.15 -2.99 -6.95
CA GLU A 68 -9.39 -2.95 -8.19
C GLU A 68 -9.46 -1.53 -8.79
N PRO A 69 -8.34 -0.78 -8.82
CA PRO A 69 -8.27 0.45 -9.59
C PRO A 69 -8.29 0.15 -11.11
N LEU A 70 -8.24 1.20 -11.94
CA LEU A 70 -8.22 1.08 -13.40
C LEU A 70 -7.02 0.28 -13.90
N TYR A 71 -5.85 0.55 -13.33
CA TYR A 71 -4.56 -0.04 -13.68
C TYR A 71 -3.91 -0.68 -12.46
N GLY A 72 -2.89 -1.50 -12.71
CA GLY A 72 -1.97 -2.05 -11.74
C GLY A 72 -0.58 -2.14 -12.35
N TYR A 73 0.32 -2.85 -11.69
CA TYR A 73 1.67 -3.07 -12.19
C TYR A 73 1.87 -4.54 -12.55
N GLU A 74 2.59 -4.78 -13.65
CA GLU A 74 3.03 -6.13 -13.99
C GLU A 74 3.95 -6.68 -12.88
N TYR A 75 3.62 -7.86 -12.37
CA TYR A 75 4.20 -8.40 -11.15
C TYR A 75 5.74 -8.58 -11.22
N LEU A 76 6.24 -9.19 -12.29
CA LEU A 76 7.67 -9.51 -12.44
C LEU A 76 8.45 -8.50 -13.29
N LYS A 77 7.78 -7.56 -13.95
CA LYS A 77 8.45 -6.66 -14.89
C LYS A 77 9.14 -5.48 -14.19
N ARG A 78 10.40 -5.25 -14.57
CA ARG A 78 11.19 -4.11 -14.11
C ARG A 78 11.84 -3.39 -15.31
N PRO A 79 11.88 -2.06 -15.32
CA PRO A 79 11.24 -1.15 -14.38
C PRO A 79 9.72 -1.36 -14.32
N TYR A 80 9.10 -0.96 -13.20
CA TYR A 80 7.66 -1.11 -12.98
C TYR A 80 6.86 -0.59 -14.18
N THR A 81 6.01 -1.46 -14.73
CA THR A 81 5.23 -1.18 -15.94
C THR A 81 3.75 -1.34 -15.62
N LEU A 82 2.95 -0.36 -16.02
CA LEU A 82 1.49 -0.40 -15.84
C LEU A 82 0.86 -1.49 -16.71
N MET A 83 -0.13 -2.18 -16.14
CA MET A 83 -1.02 -3.10 -16.82
C MET A 83 -2.49 -2.71 -16.56
N PRO A 84 -3.42 -3.03 -17.47
CA PRO A 84 -4.83 -2.79 -17.24
C PRO A 84 -5.39 -3.83 -16.25
N LEU A 85 -6.14 -3.37 -15.23
CA LEU A 85 -6.93 -4.23 -14.34
C LEU A 85 -8.39 -4.25 -14.77
N THR A 86 -9.17 -3.26 -14.35
CA THR A 86 -10.57 -3.11 -14.74
C THR A 86 -10.74 -2.38 -16.07
N ALA A 87 -9.80 -1.52 -16.45
CA ALA A 87 -9.72 -0.98 -17.80
C ALA A 87 -9.35 -2.07 -18.82
N GLU A 88 -9.81 -1.95 -20.05
CA GLU A 88 -9.44 -2.88 -21.13
C GLU A 88 -7.98 -2.74 -21.58
N LYS A 89 -7.43 -1.52 -21.49
CA LYS A 89 -6.06 -1.18 -21.85
C LYS A 89 -5.56 0.04 -21.09
N VAL A 90 -4.25 0.20 -20.97
CA VAL A 90 -3.62 1.46 -20.55
C VAL A 90 -3.72 2.44 -21.71
N VAL A 91 -4.42 3.55 -21.50
CA VAL A 91 -4.67 4.55 -22.58
C VAL A 91 -3.65 5.67 -22.53
N LYS A 92 -3.33 6.25 -23.68
CA LYS A 92 -2.62 7.52 -23.76
C LYS A 92 -3.63 8.66 -23.86
N PRO A 93 -3.37 9.83 -23.26
CA PRO A 93 -4.26 10.96 -23.38
C PRO A 93 -4.25 11.57 -24.78
N VAL A 94 -5.37 12.17 -25.16
CA VAL A 94 -5.46 13.11 -26.27
C VAL A 94 -5.14 14.50 -25.72
N TYR A 95 -4.18 15.18 -26.34
CA TYR A 95 -3.79 16.53 -25.95
C TYR A 95 -4.59 17.57 -26.70
N LEU A 96 -5.04 18.61 -25.97
CA LEU A 96 -5.80 19.73 -26.54
C LEU A 96 -5.13 21.05 -26.18
N ASP A 97 -5.22 22.03 -27.10
CA ASP A 97 -4.88 23.43 -26.81
C ASP A 97 -5.98 24.15 -26.02
N ALA A 98 -5.79 25.44 -25.77
CA ALA A 98 -6.74 26.28 -25.03
C ALA A 98 -8.11 26.42 -25.74
N ASP A 99 -8.14 26.32 -27.07
CA ASP A 99 -9.35 26.34 -27.88
C ASP A 99 -10.00 24.95 -28.05
N LYS A 100 -9.50 23.95 -27.30
CA LYS A 100 -9.94 22.54 -27.33
C LYS A 100 -9.69 21.85 -28.68
N LYS A 101 -8.75 22.32 -29.48
CA LYS A 101 -8.31 21.63 -30.70
C LYS A 101 -7.30 20.54 -30.35
N VAL A 102 -7.42 19.42 -31.07
CA VAL A 102 -6.51 18.27 -30.89
C VAL A 102 -5.11 18.62 -31.37
N LEU A 103 -4.14 18.38 -30.51
CA LEU A 103 -2.73 18.53 -30.78
C LEU A 103 -2.08 17.17 -31.12
N SER A 104 -0.89 17.24 -31.75
CA SER A 104 -0.04 16.04 -31.94
C SER A 104 0.35 15.44 -30.58
N GLY A 105 0.55 14.11 -30.54
CA GLY A 105 1.09 13.41 -29.35
C GLY A 105 2.49 13.89 -28.93
N GLU A 106 3.23 14.51 -29.85
CA GLU A 106 4.57 15.10 -29.63
C GLU A 106 4.53 16.61 -29.32
N ALA A 107 3.34 17.18 -29.09
CA ALA A 107 3.20 18.61 -28.80
C ALA A 107 4.02 19.04 -27.57
N ASP A 108 4.58 20.25 -27.63
CA ASP A 108 5.29 20.84 -26.51
C ASP A 108 4.34 21.02 -25.31
N SER A 109 4.81 20.72 -24.11
CA SER A 109 4.00 20.80 -22.88
C SER A 109 3.39 22.18 -22.64
N LYS A 110 4.02 23.26 -23.12
CA LYS A 110 3.53 24.64 -22.99
C LYS A 110 2.29 24.92 -23.86
N ASP A 111 2.11 24.16 -24.95
CA ASP A 111 1.00 24.33 -25.88
C ASP A 111 -0.22 23.45 -25.49
N ILE A 112 -0.02 22.52 -24.55
CA ILE A 112 -1.05 21.61 -24.08
C ILE A 112 -1.81 22.24 -22.91
N ALA A 113 -3.06 22.62 -23.16
CA ALA A 113 -3.94 23.13 -22.12
C ALA A 113 -4.67 22.01 -21.37
N TYR A 114 -4.99 20.91 -22.08
CA TYR A 114 -5.71 19.79 -21.49
C TYR A 114 -5.16 18.45 -21.98
N SER A 115 -5.23 17.44 -21.09
CA SER A 115 -5.02 16.03 -21.42
C SER A 115 -6.31 15.25 -21.14
N VAL A 116 -6.87 14.59 -22.16
CA VAL A 116 -8.15 13.87 -22.09
C VAL A 116 -7.88 12.37 -22.16
N TYR A 117 -8.19 11.67 -21.10
CA TYR A 117 -8.12 10.22 -20.98
C TYR A 117 -9.50 9.62 -21.21
N THR A 118 -9.68 8.82 -22.25
CA THR A 118 -10.92 8.07 -22.51
C THR A 118 -10.64 6.59 -22.30
N ILE A 119 -11.16 6.05 -21.20
CA ILE A 119 -10.76 4.76 -20.63
C ILE A 119 -11.93 3.78 -20.77
N PRO A 120 -11.81 2.76 -21.64
CA PRO A 120 -12.80 1.70 -21.72
C PRO A 120 -12.68 0.77 -20.50
N ILE A 121 -13.80 0.50 -19.84
CA ILE A 121 -13.93 -0.39 -18.71
C ILE A 121 -14.37 -1.78 -19.20
N ARG A 122 -13.76 -2.84 -18.69
CA ARG A 122 -14.14 -4.21 -19.00
C ARG A 122 -15.56 -4.50 -18.55
N LYS A 123 -16.34 -5.09 -19.44
CA LYS A 123 -17.71 -5.55 -19.14
C LYS A 123 -17.71 -6.83 -18.30
N GLY A 124 -18.79 -7.04 -17.56
CA GLY A 124 -19.01 -8.26 -16.79
C GLY A 124 -18.28 -8.35 -15.47
N ILE A 125 -17.56 -7.29 -15.04
CA ILE A 125 -16.94 -7.23 -13.70
C ILE A 125 -18.06 -7.00 -12.68
N GLN A 126 -18.17 -7.90 -11.68
CA GLN A 126 -19.18 -7.82 -10.65
C GLN A 126 -18.57 -7.41 -9.32
N PHE A 127 -19.30 -6.59 -8.55
CA PHE A 127 -18.95 -6.39 -7.14
C PHE A 127 -19.10 -7.68 -6.34
N ALA A 128 -18.35 -7.78 -5.24
CA ALA A 128 -18.52 -8.83 -4.27
C ALA A 128 -19.95 -8.82 -3.71
N PRO A 129 -20.55 -10.00 -3.38
CA PRO A 129 -21.87 -10.04 -2.78
C PRO A 129 -21.92 -9.26 -1.47
N HIS A 130 -22.80 -8.25 -1.36
CA HIS A 130 -22.89 -7.39 -0.18
C HIS A 130 -24.33 -6.93 0.08
N PRO A 131 -24.75 -6.71 1.36
CA PRO A 131 -26.08 -6.19 1.68
C PRO A 131 -26.41 -4.84 1.04
N ALA A 132 -25.42 -4.00 0.77
CA ALA A 132 -25.61 -2.73 0.08
C ALA A 132 -26.29 -2.86 -1.29
N PHE A 133 -26.12 -4.00 -1.98
CA PHE A 133 -26.74 -4.28 -3.28
C PHE A 133 -28.03 -5.11 -3.17
N ALA A 134 -28.44 -5.46 -1.96
CA ALA A 134 -29.66 -6.23 -1.75
C ALA A 134 -30.89 -5.34 -1.97
N LYS A 135 -32.02 -6.01 -2.18
CA LYS A 135 -33.34 -5.40 -2.20
C LYS A 135 -34.14 -5.87 -1.00
N ASP A 136 -34.99 -5.02 -0.48
CA ASP A 136 -35.95 -5.41 0.56
C ASP A 136 -37.12 -6.23 -0.04
N GLU A 137 -38.06 -6.64 0.83
CA GLU A 137 -39.23 -7.44 0.44
C GLU A 137 -40.14 -6.76 -0.61
N LYS A 138 -40.04 -5.42 -0.74
CA LYS A 138 -40.78 -4.62 -1.72
C LYS A 138 -40.01 -4.40 -3.02
N GLY A 139 -38.75 -4.89 -3.09
CA GLY A 139 -37.88 -4.70 -4.23
C GLY A 139 -37.11 -3.37 -4.23
N GLU A 140 -37.20 -2.59 -3.14
CA GLU A 140 -36.47 -1.34 -2.98
C GLU A 140 -35.03 -1.59 -2.50
N PRO A 141 -34.05 -0.72 -2.84
CA PRO A 141 -32.67 -0.87 -2.41
C PRO A 141 -32.54 -0.91 -0.87
N LEU A 142 -32.04 -2.01 -0.32
CA LEU A 142 -31.86 -2.19 1.13
C LEU A 142 -30.97 -1.08 1.74
N CYS A 143 -30.00 -0.60 0.98
CA CYS A 143 -29.13 0.50 1.42
C CYS A 143 -29.88 1.81 1.76
N LEU A 144 -31.11 1.98 1.28
CA LEU A 144 -31.97 3.14 1.57
C LEU A 144 -33.10 2.80 2.57
N THR A 145 -33.44 1.54 2.72
CA THR A 145 -34.65 1.10 3.47
C THR A 145 -34.33 0.33 4.75
N LEU A 146 -33.04 0.02 5.02
CA LEU A 146 -32.63 -0.68 6.24
C LEU A 146 -33.03 0.12 7.48
N ASN A 147 -33.84 -0.51 8.35
CA ASN A 147 -34.26 0.11 9.59
C ASN A 147 -33.08 0.37 10.52
N PRO A 148 -32.85 1.60 11.02
CA PRO A 148 -31.76 1.94 11.92
C PRO A 148 -31.72 1.10 13.21
N GLU A 149 -32.88 0.73 13.77
CA GLU A 149 -32.92 -0.12 14.98
C GLU A 149 -32.41 -1.54 14.68
N ARG A 150 -32.76 -2.11 13.51
CA ARG A 150 -32.18 -3.39 13.05
C ARG A 150 -30.68 -3.25 12.83
N ALA A 151 -30.21 -2.12 12.27
CA ALA A 151 -28.79 -1.86 12.02
C ALA A 151 -27.98 -1.76 13.33
N LYS A 152 -28.51 -1.24 14.42
CA LYS A 152 -27.87 -1.17 15.74
C LYS A 152 -27.59 -2.55 16.36
N GLU A 153 -28.39 -3.56 16.03
CA GLU A 153 -28.23 -4.91 16.57
C GLU A 153 -27.07 -5.67 15.91
N LEU A 154 -26.56 -5.19 14.77
CA LEU A 154 -25.54 -5.87 13.98
C LEU A 154 -24.13 -5.55 14.50
N SER A 155 -23.29 -6.57 14.62
CA SER A 155 -21.85 -6.42 14.85
C SER A 155 -21.04 -6.52 13.54
N SER A 156 -21.67 -6.96 12.47
CA SER A 156 -21.12 -7.04 11.11
C SER A 156 -22.23 -6.82 10.08
N PRO A 157 -21.97 -6.12 8.96
CA PRO A 157 -22.94 -6.03 7.88
C PRO A 157 -23.27 -7.41 7.29
N LEU A 158 -22.37 -8.38 7.44
CA LEU A 158 -22.53 -9.74 6.92
C LEU A 158 -23.48 -10.63 7.76
N GLU A 159 -23.99 -10.15 8.87
CA GLU A 159 -25.09 -10.81 9.61
C GLU A 159 -26.42 -10.66 8.89
N LEU A 160 -26.55 -9.67 8.00
CA LEU A 160 -27.68 -9.61 7.09
C LEU A 160 -27.59 -10.74 6.06
N THR A 161 -28.69 -11.49 5.93
CA THR A 161 -28.80 -12.61 4.99
C THR A 161 -29.06 -12.12 3.57
N GLU A 162 -29.72 -10.97 3.45
CA GLU A 162 -30.02 -10.32 2.18
C GLU A 162 -28.75 -9.75 1.57
N ARG A 163 -28.32 -10.32 0.45
CA ARG A 163 -27.13 -9.89 -0.28
C ARG A 163 -27.43 -9.81 -1.77
N GLY A 164 -26.80 -8.85 -2.42
CA GLY A 164 -26.88 -8.66 -3.85
C GLY A 164 -25.51 -8.37 -4.46
N THR A 165 -25.49 -8.23 -5.74
CA THR A 165 -24.35 -7.78 -6.53
C THR A 165 -24.84 -7.01 -7.74
N ARG A 166 -23.96 -6.26 -8.38
CA ARG A 166 -24.19 -5.67 -9.70
C ARG A 166 -22.89 -5.49 -10.46
N GLU A 167 -23.02 -5.23 -11.73
CA GLU A 167 -21.89 -4.95 -12.61
C GLU A 167 -21.26 -3.60 -12.26
N LEU A 168 -19.93 -3.56 -12.35
CA LEU A 168 -19.11 -2.37 -12.29
C LEU A 168 -19.34 -1.51 -13.53
N THR A 169 -19.52 -0.22 -13.32
CA THR A 169 -19.68 0.76 -14.41
C THR A 169 -18.71 1.94 -14.27
N ALA A 170 -18.59 2.74 -15.32
CA ALA A 170 -17.82 3.98 -15.31
C ALA A 170 -18.36 4.99 -14.27
N HIS A 171 -19.64 4.92 -13.93
CA HIS A 171 -20.26 5.76 -12.91
C HIS A 171 -19.67 5.53 -11.52
N ASP A 172 -19.23 4.30 -11.21
CA ASP A 172 -18.62 3.98 -9.92
C ASP A 172 -17.26 4.64 -9.75
N TYR A 173 -16.51 4.78 -10.83
CA TYR A 173 -15.24 5.54 -10.83
C TYR A 173 -15.49 7.04 -10.68
N VAL A 174 -16.44 7.58 -11.42
CA VAL A 174 -16.83 8.98 -11.29
C VAL A 174 -17.27 9.27 -9.86
N TYR A 175 -18.07 8.38 -9.27
CA TYR A 175 -18.54 8.51 -7.90
C TYR A 175 -17.37 8.47 -6.89
N GLY A 176 -16.49 7.50 -6.99
CA GLY A 176 -15.30 7.36 -6.12
C GLY A 176 -14.40 8.60 -6.17
N ILE A 177 -14.15 9.15 -7.36
CA ILE A 177 -13.34 10.37 -7.50
C ILE A 177 -14.07 11.60 -6.94
N LYS A 178 -15.39 11.72 -7.14
CA LYS A 178 -16.20 12.81 -6.54
C LYS A 178 -16.18 12.77 -5.00
N ARG A 179 -16.11 11.58 -4.39
CA ARG A 179 -15.98 11.45 -2.93
C ARG A 179 -14.75 12.17 -2.39
N ILE A 180 -13.63 12.16 -3.14
CA ILE A 180 -12.40 12.86 -2.75
C ILE A 180 -12.60 14.39 -2.67
N ALA A 181 -13.54 14.95 -3.43
CA ALA A 181 -13.91 16.37 -3.36
C ALA A 181 -14.79 16.71 -2.15
N SER A 182 -15.35 15.71 -1.46
CA SER A 182 -16.25 15.91 -0.32
C SER A 182 -15.48 16.24 0.97
N PRO A 183 -15.88 17.25 1.74
CA PRO A 183 -15.29 17.56 3.04
C PRO A 183 -15.52 16.48 4.10
N ALA A 184 -16.43 15.52 3.85
CA ALA A 184 -16.62 14.35 4.71
C ALA A 184 -15.55 13.28 4.50
N VAL A 185 -14.79 13.34 3.41
CA VAL A 185 -13.73 12.39 3.04
C VAL A 185 -12.40 13.11 3.07
N VAL A 186 -11.59 12.85 4.09
CA VAL A 186 -10.26 13.48 4.25
C VAL A 186 -9.25 12.66 3.45
N SER A 187 -9.17 12.92 2.15
CA SER A 187 -8.29 12.18 1.24
C SER A 187 -6.91 12.82 1.07
N PRO A 188 -5.81 12.05 1.17
CA PRO A 188 -4.48 12.53 0.83
C PRO A 188 -4.34 12.93 -0.66
N ALA A 189 -5.17 12.37 -1.53
CA ALA A 189 -5.15 12.66 -2.97
C ALA A 189 -5.86 13.98 -3.35
N PHE A 190 -6.61 14.61 -2.41
CA PHE A 190 -7.39 15.82 -2.70
C PHE A 190 -6.58 16.93 -3.37
N GLY A 191 -5.39 17.25 -2.83
CA GLY A 191 -4.56 18.34 -3.36
C GLY A 191 -4.12 18.13 -4.81
N ILE A 192 -3.75 16.90 -5.18
CA ILE A 192 -3.35 16.55 -6.54
C ILE A 192 -4.54 16.57 -7.49
N LEU A 193 -5.65 15.96 -7.12
CA LEU A 193 -6.83 15.92 -8.01
C LEU A 193 -7.40 17.31 -8.24
N ARG A 194 -7.43 18.14 -7.19
CA ARG A 194 -7.79 19.54 -7.28
C ARG A 194 -6.90 20.35 -8.24
N ALA A 195 -5.59 20.10 -8.21
CA ALA A 195 -4.64 20.82 -9.07
C ALA A 195 -4.83 20.47 -10.56
N TYR A 196 -5.20 19.22 -10.86
CA TYR A 196 -5.19 18.74 -12.23
C TYR A 196 -6.57 18.51 -12.85
N ILE A 197 -7.54 17.93 -12.14
CA ILE A 197 -8.85 17.64 -12.73
C ILE A 197 -9.63 18.92 -13.00
N VAL A 198 -10.13 19.08 -14.23
CA VAL A 198 -10.91 20.23 -14.63
C VAL A 198 -12.27 20.24 -13.90
N GLY A 199 -12.64 21.37 -13.30
CA GLY A 199 -13.91 21.51 -12.58
C GLY A 199 -13.92 20.89 -11.17
N PHE A 200 -12.76 20.45 -10.64
CA PHE A 200 -12.72 19.79 -9.33
C PHE A 200 -12.89 20.78 -8.16
N ASP A 201 -12.42 22.02 -8.32
CA ASP A 201 -12.63 23.08 -7.33
C ASP A 201 -14.12 23.41 -7.19
N GLU A 202 -14.78 23.65 -8.32
CA GLU A 202 -16.20 23.96 -8.41
C GLU A 202 -17.05 22.82 -7.82
N LEU A 203 -16.67 21.57 -8.10
CA LEU A 203 -17.29 20.40 -7.51
C LEU A 203 -17.13 20.40 -5.98
N SER A 204 -15.91 20.62 -5.47
CA SER A 204 -15.63 20.63 -4.03
C SER A 204 -16.40 21.74 -3.30
N GLU A 205 -16.49 22.94 -3.88
CA GLU A 205 -17.28 24.03 -3.35
C GLU A 205 -18.79 23.72 -3.33
N ALA A 206 -19.31 23.13 -4.41
CA ALA A 206 -20.72 22.77 -4.50
C ALA A 206 -21.10 21.72 -3.45
N ILE A 207 -20.29 20.67 -3.28
CA ILE A 207 -20.48 19.64 -2.25
C ILE A 207 -20.35 20.26 -0.84
N GLY A 208 -19.33 21.09 -0.61
CA GLY A 208 -19.11 21.78 0.66
C GLY A 208 -20.31 22.66 1.07
N ASN A 209 -20.90 23.40 0.11
CA ASN A 209 -22.10 24.19 0.33
C ASN A 209 -23.33 23.33 0.65
N ALA A 210 -23.47 22.15 0.02
CA ALA A 210 -24.56 21.23 0.33
C ALA A 210 -24.40 20.66 1.77
N TRP A 211 -23.19 20.29 2.18
CA TRP A 211 -22.89 19.87 3.56
C TRP A 211 -23.20 20.97 4.58
N LYS A 212 -22.83 22.22 4.27
CA LYS A 212 -23.12 23.35 5.16
C LYS A 212 -24.63 23.52 5.34
N LYS A 213 -25.42 23.50 4.26
CA LYS A 213 -26.89 23.61 4.29
C LYS A 213 -27.52 22.45 5.09
N ALA A 214 -27.06 21.22 4.93
CA ALA A 214 -27.56 20.07 5.67
C ALA A 214 -27.34 20.25 7.18
N ARG A 215 -26.13 20.68 7.60
CA ARG A 215 -25.81 20.96 9.01
C ARG A 215 -26.67 22.12 9.58
N GLU A 216 -26.84 23.18 8.83
CA GLU A 216 -27.70 24.31 9.25
C GLU A 216 -29.16 23.90 9.40
N ALA A 217 -29.61 22.91 8.65
CA ALA A 217 -30.94 22.30 8.78
C ALA A 217 -31.08 21.31 9.94
N GLY A 218 -29.99 21.06 10.70
CA GLY A 218 -29.97 20.10 11.81
C GLY A 218 -29.82 18.65 11.37
N ASP A 219 -29.52 18.40 10.11
CA ASP A 219 -29.33 17.08 9.52
C ASP A 219 -27.83 16.71 9.58
N SER A 220 -27.34 16.38 10.77
CA SER A 220 -25.94 16.03 10.99
C SER A 220 -25.55 14.62 10.52
N ALA A 221 -26.54 13.78 10.26
CA ALA A 221 -26.35 12.38 9.85
C ALA A 221 -26.60 12.15 8.36
N SER A 222 -26.95 13.20 7.60
CA SER A 222 -27.32 13.03 6.21
C SER A 222 -26.10 12.82 5.32
N ARG A 223 -26.25 11.87 4.44
CA ARG A 223 -25.39 11.66 3.30
C ARG A 223 -25.72 12.71 2.24
N ILE A 224 -24.69 13.29 1.63
CA ILE A 224 -24.88 14.07 0.41
C ILE A 224 -24.82 13.13 -0.79
N ASP A 225 -25.88 13.11 -1.59
CA ASP A 225 -25.96 12.32 -2.82
C ASP A 225 -25.08 12.92 -3.92
N LEU A 226 -23.87 12.36 -4.08
CA LEU A 226 -22.87 12.86 -5.02
C LEU A 226 -23.25 12.61 -6.50
N THR A 227 -24.26 11.80 -6.78
CA THR A 227 -24.76 11.62 -8.16
C THR A 227 -25.37 12.90 -8.72
N LYS A 228 -25.81 13.83 -7.85
CA LYS A 228 -26.44 15.10 -8.22
C LYS A 228 -25.47 16.22 -8.56
N PHE A 229 -24.17 15.99 -8.46
CA PHE A 229 -23.14 16.99 -8.75
C PHE A 229 -22.37 16.62 -9.99
N ASP A 230 -22.20 17.57 -10.89
CA ASP A 230 -21.40 17.38 -12.09
C ASP A 230 -19.98 17.90 -11.92
N CYS A 231 -19.02 17.30 -12.66
CA CYS A 231 -17.65 17.75 -12.76
C CYS A 231 -17.26 17.76 -14.24
N GLU A 232 -16.77 18.91 -14.74
CA GLU A 232 -16.43 19.05 -16.16
C GLU A 232 -15.41 17.99 -16.62
N GLY A 233 -14.40 17.75 -15.78
CA GLY A 233 -13.31 16.82 -16.05
C GLY A 233 -13.58 15.37 -15.69
N LEU A 234 -14.77 15.00 -15.20
CA LEU A 234 -15.09 13.62 -14.81
C LEU A 234 -16.42 13.21 -15.41
N LYS A 235 -16.42 12.29 -16.36
CA LYS A 235 -17.63 11.85 -17.06
C LYS A 235 -17.65 10.34 -17.26
N ALA A 236 -18.80 9.73 -17.00
CA ALA A 236 -19.15 8.45 -17.60
C ALA A 236 -19.84 8.79 -18.93
N LEU A 237 -19.16 8.52 -20.06
CA LEU A 237 -19.73 8.77 -21.39
C LEU A 237 -20.83 7.76 -21.71
N ASP A 238 -20.68 6.57 -21.18
CA ASP A 238 -21.64 5.46 -21.13
C ASP A 238 -21.29 4.57 -19.92
N GLU A 239 -21.98 3.45 -19.75
CA GLU A 239 -21.75 2.51 -18.64
C GLU A 239 -20.33 1.96 -18.56
N HIS A 240 -19.60 1.90 -19.67
CA HIS A 240 -18.28 1.27 -19.77
C HIS A 240 -17.20 2.20 -20.32
N THR A 241 -17.45 3.50 -20.38
CA THR A 241 -16.47 4.48 -20.87
C THR A 241 -16.32 5.63 -19.89
N LEU A 242 -15.22 5.64 -19.17
CA LEU A 242 -14.82 6.72 -18.26
C LEU A 242 -14.00 7.76 -19.03
N GLN A 243 -14.29 9.04 -18.85
CA GLN A 243 -13.45 10.12 -19.35
C GLN A 243 -12.96 11.00 -18.20
N ILE A 244 -11.63 11.21 -18.16
CA ILE A 244 -10.96 12.12 -17.22
C ILE A 244 -10.24 13.19 -18.01
N THR A 245 -10.50 14.46 -17.73
CA THR A 245 -9.83 15.61 -18.33
C THR A 245 -9.02 16.33 -17.27
N ILE A 246 -7.73 16.48 -17.49
CA ILE A 246 -6.82 17.20 -16.61
C ILE A 246 -6.24 18.44 -17.30
N ARG A 247 -5.84 19.43 -16.51
CA ARG A 247 -5.13 20.63 -16.95
C ARG A 247 -3.70 20.30 -17.32
N GLY A 248 -3.24 20.78 -18.48
CA GLY A 248 -1.86 20.64 -18.95
C GLY A 248 -1.45 19.20 -19.23
N LYS A 249 -0.14 18.96 -19.20
CA LYS A 249 0.50 17.65 -19.39
C LYS A 249 1.07 17.16 -18.07
N TYR A 250 0.55 16.04 -17.57
CA TYR A 250 1.07 15.40 -16.36
C TYR A 250 1.38 13.91 -16.66
N PRO A 251 2.63 13.60 -17.05
CA PRO A 251 3.00 12.25 -17.51
C PRO A 251 2.81 11.15 -16.46
N GLN A 252 2.88 11.49 -15.17
CA GLN A 252 2.71 10.54 -14.08
C GLN A 252 1.24 10.31 -13.69
N PHE A 253 0.28 10.95 -14.37
CA PHE A 253 -1.14 10.80 -14.02
C PHE A 253 -1.63 9.36 -14.18
N ASP A 254 -1.06 8.61 -15.12
CA ASP A 254 -1.37 7.18 -15.32
C ASP A 254 -1.08 6.34 -14.07
N ASN A 255 -0.04 6.68 -13.29
CA ASN A 255 0.31 5.97 -12.07
C ASN A 255 -0.71 6.22 -10.95
N TRP A 256 -1.36 7.40 -10.93
CA TRP A 256 -2.45 7.67 -9.99
C TRP A 256 -3.63 6.74 -10.23
N MET A 257 -3.93 6.42 -11.48
CA MET A 257 -5.00 5.51 -11.85
C MET A 257 -4.74 4.03 -11.45
N ALA A 258 -3.54 3.72 -10.99
CA ALA A 258 -3.18 2.43 -10.39
C ALA A 258 -3.25 2.44 -8.85
N MET A 259 -3.53 3.58 -8.24
CA MET A 259 -3.66 3.69 -6.78
C MET A 259 -5.08 3.44 -6.31
N ALA A 260 -5.23 2.97 -5.07
CA ALA A 260 -6.53 2.68 -4.45
C ALA A 260 -7.48 3.88 -4.47
N PHE A 261 -6.98 5.12 -4.49
CA PHE A 261 -7.81 6.34 -4.61
C PHE A 261 -8.70 6.35 -5.86
N PHE A 262 -8.27 5.68 -6.92
CA PHE A 262 -9.03 5.49 -8.16
C PHE A 262 -9.80 4.16 -8.19
N ALA A 263 -9.98 3.50 -7.06
CA ALA A 263 -10.88 2.36 -6.98
C ALA A 263 -12.35 2.82 -7.17
N PRO A 264 -13.17 1.98 -7.82
CA PRO A 264 -14.57 2.29 -8.00
C PRO A 264 -15.31 2.24 -6.65
N MET A 265 -16.20 3.18 -6.43
CA MET A 265 -17.05 3.23 -5.24
C MET A 265 -18.52 3.19 -5.67
N PRO A 266 -19.23 2.11 -5.34
CA PRO A 266 -20.66 2.06 -5.59
C PRO A 266 -21.40 2.99 -4.62
N TRP A 267 -22.28 3.84 -5.15
CA TRP A 267 -23.05 4.77 -4.34
C TRP A 267 -23.90 4.05 -3.27
N GLU A 268 -24.30 2.83 -3.54
CA GLU A 268 -25.05 1.96 -2.64
C GLU A 268 -24.28 1.64 -1.37
N ALA A 269 -22.96 1.44 -1.46
CA ALA A 269 -22.13 1.19 -0.29
C ALA A 269 -22.08 2.42 0.62
N GLU A 270 -21.87 3.61 0.07
CA GLU A 270 -21.88 4.84 0.85
C GLU A 270 -23.27 5.09 1.47
N ALA A 271 -24.35 4.85 0.72
CA ALA A 271 -25.72 4.97 1.23
C ALA A 271 -26.01 3.98 2.36
N PHE A 272 -25.54 2.73 2.23
CA PHE A 272 -25.69 1.70 3.23
C PHE A 272 -25.00 2.08 4.55
N TYR A 273 -23.73 2.46 4.47
CA TYR A 273 -22.94 2.83 5.66
C TYR A 273 -23.29 4.20 6.26
N ALA A 274 -24.06 5.02 5.55
CA ALA A 274 -24.65 6.24 6.11
C ALA A 274 -25.81 5.97 7.08
N ASN A 275 -26.25 4.72 7.25
CA ASN A 275 -27.30 4.37 8.19
C ASN A 275 -26.84 4.69 9.63
N PRO A 276 -27.57 5.53 10.39
CA PRO A 276 -27.17 5.95 11.72
C PRO A 276 -27.09 4.82 12.74
N GLY A 277 -27.80 3.70 12.51
CA GLY A 277 -27.73 2.52 13.38
C GLY A 277 -26.36 1.84 13.42
N PHE A 278 -25.50 2.05 12.42
CA PHE A 278 -24.18 1.44 12.38
C PHE A 278 -23.12 2.14 13.24
N ALA A 279 -23.40 3.38 13.67
CA ALA A 279 -22.40 4.20 14.38
C ALA A 279 -21.94 3.58 15.71
N GLU A 280 -22.86 2.97 16.47
CA GLU A 280 -22.56 2.37 17.79
C GLU A 280 -21.59 1.18 17.67
N ASN A 281 -21.66 0.41 16.59
CA ASN A 281 -20.83 -0.78 16.36
C ASN A 281 -19.66 -0.53 15.40
N ASN A 282 -19.39 0.73 15.06
CA ASN A 282 -18.31 1.13 14.16
C ASN A 282 -18.33 0.38 12.82
N ILE A 283 -19.53 0.18 12.26
CA ILE A 283 -19.73 -0.44 10.95
C ILE A 283 -19.70 0.67 9.90
N SER A 284 -18.66 0.70 9.08
CA SER A 284 -18.42 1.73 8.07
C SER A 284 -17.53 1.20 6.95
N LEU A 285 -17.29 2.01 5.92
CA LEU A 285 -16.29 1.72 4.88
C LEU A 285 -14.87 1.59 5.45
N ASP A 286 -14.58 2.24 6.58
CA ASP A 286 -13.26 2.12 7.23
C ASP A 286 -13.00 0.71 7.77
N THR A 287 -14.05 -0.04 8.06
CA THR A 287 -13.95 -1.37 8.69
C THR A 287 -14.49 -2.51 7.84
N TRP A 288 -15.33 -2.22 6.85
CA TRP A 288 -16.00 -3.20 5.99
C TRP A 288 -16.01 -2.73 4.54
N PRO A 289 -14.91 -2.97 3.80
CA PRO A 289 -14.76 -2.52 2.42
C PRO A 289 -15.65 -3.30 1.45
N VAL A 290 -16.06 -2.65 0.36
CA VAL A 290 -16.88 -3.25 -0.71
C VAL A 290 -16.22 -3.00 -2.07
N GLY A 291 -15.81 -4.05 -2.77
CA GLY A 291 -15.07 -3.92 -4.02
C GLY A 291 -15.28 -5.07 -5.00
N THR A 292 -14.49 -5.05 -6.07
CA THR A 292 -14.50 -6.03 -7.17
C THR A 292 -13.30 -6.97 -7.13
N GLY A 293 -12.41 -6.78 -6.15
CA GLY A 293 -11.13 -7.47 -6.05
C GLY A 293 -11.23 -8.95 -5.72
N PRO A 294 -10.06 -9.63 -5.61
CA PRO A 294 -9.99 -11.08 -5.41
C PRO A 294 -10.58 -11.57 -4.09
N TYR A 295 -10.70 -10.71 -3.11
CA TYR A 295 -11.16 -11.08 -1.77
C TYR A 295 -12.26 -10.16 -1.25
N MET A 296 -12.98 -10.67 -0.24
CA MET A 296 -13.92 -9.94 0.61
C MET A 296 -13.43 -10.02 2.05
N LEU A 297 -13.59 -8.97 2.82
CA LEU A 297 -13.35 -9.00 4.26
C LEU A 297 -14.57 -9.62 4.94
N THR A 298 -14.43 -10.82 5.50
CA THR A 298 -15.54 -11.57 6.12
C THR A 298 -15.50 -11.56 7.64
N VAL A 299 -14.33 -11.28 8.24
CA VAL A 299 -14.16 -11.06 9.67
C VAL A 299 -13.32 -9.81 9.88
N SER A 300 -13.81 -8.89 10.69
CA SER A 300 -13.10 -7.67 11.09
C SER A 300 -13.20 -7.49 12.61
N ARG A 301 -12.29 -8.13 13.34
CA ARG A 301 -12.16 -8.01 14.78
C ARG A 301 -10.98 -7.09 15.10
N GLN A 302 -11.28 -5.85 15.42
CA GLN A 302 -10.26 -4.81 15.63
C GLN A 302 -9.23 -5.23 16.68
N ASN A 303 -7.95 -5.06 16.34
CA ASN A 303 -6.79 -5.42 17.17
C ASN A 303 -6.75 -6.90 17.59
N ARG A 304 -7.33 -7.79 16.80
CA ARG A 304 -7.34 -9.22 17.07
C ARG A 304 -7.15 -10.06 15.80
N GLU A 305 -8.09 -9.98 14.85
CA GLU A 305 -8.13 -10.87 13.70
C GLU A 305 -8.92 -10.26 12.56
N HIS A 306 -8.42 -10.43 11.35
CA HIS A 306 -9.14 -10.15 10.12
C HIS A 306 -9.09 -11.37 9.20
N VAL A 307 -10.17 -11.62 8.47
CA VAL A 307 -10.24 -12.72 7.50
C VAL A 307 -10.69 -12.19 6.16
N LEU A 308 -9.89 -12.46 5.17
CA LEU A 308 -10.21 -12.25 3.76
C LEU A 308 -10.57 -13.58 3.13
N GLU A 309 -11.72 -13.67 2.49
CA GLU A 309 -12.17 -14.85 1.75
C GLU A 309 -12.31 -14.52 0.27
N ARG A 310 -12.08 -15.52 -0.58
CA ARG A 310 -12.19 -15.37 -2.04
C ARG A 310 -13.52 -14.76 -2.43
N ASN A 311 -13.50 -13.71 -3.22
CA ASN A 311 -14.69 -13.15 -3.83
C ASN A 311 -15.21 -14.11 -4.91
N PRO A 312 -16.43 -14.67 -4.78
CA PRO A 312 -16.97 -15.62 -5.76
C PRO A 312 -17.18 -15.00 -7.14
N ASN A 313 -17.31 -13.67 -7.21
CA ASN A 313 -17.52 -12.94 -8.45
C ASN A 313 -16.21 -12.50 -9.13
N TYR A 314 -15.06 -12.77 -8.50
CA TYR A 314 -13.79 -12.34 -9.07
C TYR A 314 -13.43 -13.13 -10.32
N ARG A 315 -13.18 -12.42 -11.41
CA ARG A 315 -12.89 -13.03 -12.72
C ARG A 315 -11.56 -13.77 -12.82
N GLY A 316 -10.61 -13.46 -11.90
CA GLY A 316 -9.24 -13.94 -11.94
C GLY A 316 -8.36 -13.17 -12.91
N LEU A 317 -7.10 -12.94 -12.52
CA LEU A 317 -6.04 -12.50 -13.41
C LEU A 317 -5.17 -13.69 -13.78
N ILE A 318 -4.55 -13.63 -14.95
CA ILE A 318 -3.60 -14.66 -15.36
C ILE A 318 -2.23 -14.32 -14.79
N TYR A 319 -1.62 -15.26 -14.11
CA TYR A 319 -0.26 -15.12 -13.58
C TYR A 319 0.74 -14.97 -14.73
N PRO A 320 1.73 -14.05 -14.65
CA PRO A 320 2.62 -13.75 -15.76
C PRO A 320 3.52 -14.94 -16.14
N CYS A 321 3.84 -15.01 -17.42
CA CYS A 321 4.75 -16.00 -17.99
C CYS A 321 6.12 -15.40 -18.36
N GLU A 322 6.26 -14.08 -18.25
CA GLU A 322 7.48 -13.35 -18.54
C GLU A 322 8.10 -12.84 -17.25
N GLY A 323 9.42 -12.95 -17.14
CA GLY A 323 10.22 -12.51 -16.02
C GLY A 323 11.71 -12.57 -16.38
N SER A 324 12.56 -12.06 -15.50
CA SER A 324 13.99 -12.12 -15.64
C SER A 324 14.54 -13.57 -15.51
N GLU A 325 15.79 -13.78 -15.87
CA GLU A 325 16.47 -15.06 -15.62
C GLU A 325 16.59 -15.36 -14.10
N GLU A 326 16.64 -14.33 -13.28
CA GLU A 326 16.61 -14.47 -11.83
C GLU A 326 15.24 -14.95 -11.34
N ASP A 327 14.14 -14.37 -11.84
CA ASP A 327 12.78 -14.83 -11.53
C ASP A 327 12.58 -16.29 -11.91
N ARG A 328 13.12 -16.70 -13.05
CA ARG A 328 13.09 -18.10 -13.51
C ARG A 328 13.85 -19.03 -12.56
N ARG A 329 15.05 -18.64 -12.15
CA ARG A 329 15.88 -19.42 -11.20
C ARG A 329 15.22 -19.54 -9.83
N ASN A 330 14.55 -18.48 -9.40
CA ASN A 330 13.82 -18.42 -8.13
C ASN A 330 12.47 -19.15 -8.17
N GLY A 331 12.07 -19.69 -9.32
CA GLY A 331 10.81 -20.43 -9.49
C GLY A 331 9.56 -19.58 -9.61
N PHE A 332 9.68 -18.25 -9.75
CA PHE A 332 8.52 -17.35 -9.84
C PHE A 332 7.69 -17.53 -11.09
N LEU A 333 8.17 -18.25 -12.10
CA LEU A 333 7.41 -18.57 -13.30
C LEU A 333 6.71 -19.94 -13.26
N ALA A 334 6.76 -20.67 -12.13
CA ALA A 334 6.15 -22.00 -12.00
C ALA A 334 4.61 -21.98 -12.16
N ASP A 335 3.98 -20.85 -11.86
CA ASP A 335 2.53 -20.69 -11.94
C ASP A 335 2.06 -19.93 -13.21
N CYS A 336 2.95 -19.78 -14.21
CA CYS A 336 2.64 -19.16 -15.49
C CYS A 336 1.31 -19.66 -16.07
N GLY A 337 0.44 -18.75 -16.46
CA GLY A 337 -0.85 -19.05 -17.12
C GLY A 337 -1.96 -19.49 -16.17
N LYS A 338 -1.71 -19.71 -14.90
CA LYS A 338 -2.75 -20.03 -13.91
C LYS A 338 -3.54 -18.79 -13.52
N LYS A 339 -4.82 -19.00 -13.17
CA LYS A 339 -5.67 -17.91 -12.63
C LYS A 339 -5.40 -17.65 -11.17
N THR A 340 -5.28 -16.37 -10.81
CA THR A 340 -5.24 -15.92 -9.41
C THR A 340 -6.65 -15.60 -8.87
N PRO A 341 -6.86 -15.52 -7.55
CA PRO A 341 -5.89 -15.78 -6.49
C PRO A 341 -5.65 -17.29 -6.29
N PHE A 342 -4.46 -17.68 -5.83
CA PHE A 342 -4.15 -19.09 -5.54
C PHE A 342 -4.66 -19.53 -4.18
N VAL A 343 -4.82 -18.60 -3.25
CA VAL A 343 -5.27 -18.82 -1.89
C VAL A 343 -6.78 -18.53 -1.79
N ASP A 344 -7.54 -19.38 -1.09
CA ASP A 344 -8.99 -19.19 -0.92
C ASP A 344 -9.34 -18.32 0.28
N ARG A 345 -8.48 -18.35 1.31
CA ARG A 345 -8.70 -17.65 2.57
C ARG A 345 -7.40 -17.13 3.15
N ILE A 346 -7.41 -15.92 3.69
CA ILE A 346 -6.27 -15.31 4.37
C ILE A 346 -6.71 -14.94 5.78
N VAL A 347 -6.06 -15.53 6.78
CA VAL A 347 -6.30 -15.22 8.20
C VAL A 347 -5.15 -14.38 8.71
N LEU A 348 -5.45 -13.14 9.07
CA LEU A 348 -4.50 -12.19 9.62
C LEU A 348 -4.74 -12.07 11.14
N THR A 349 -3.76 -12.49 11.94
CA THR A 349 -3.84 -12.41 13.40
C THR A 349 -2.89 -11.34 13.92
N MET A 350 -3.34 -10.54 14.88
CA MET A 350 -2.51 -9.51 15.48
C MET A 350 -1.42 -10.11 16.36
N GLU A 351 -0.19 -9.69 16.10
CA GLU A 351 0.97 -9.97 16.95
C GLU A 351 1.65 -8.65 17.33
N LYS A 352 1.80 -8.40 18.61
CA LYS A 352 2.40 -7.15 19.12
C LYS A 352 3.92 -7.16 19.11
N GLU A 353 4.50 -8.36 19.22
CA GLU A 353 5.92 -8.55 19.42
C GLU A 353 6.52 -9.48 18.37
N ALA A 354 7.73 -9.19 17.94
CA ALA A 354 8.46 -9.95 16.95
C ALA A 354 8.83 -11.36 17.38
N VAL A 355 9.28 -11.51 18.62
CA VAL A 355 9.76 -12.80 19.14
C VAL A 355 8.65 -13.85 19.14
N PRO A 356 7.43 -13.58 19.67
CA PRO A 356 6.30 -14.50 19.51
C PRO A 356 5.95 -14.80 18.06
N THR A 357 5.96 -13.82 17.17
CA THR A 357 5.66 -14.00 15.75
C THR A 357 6.64 -14.98 15.10
N THR A 358 7.94 -14.77 15.30
CA THR A 358 8.99 -15.66 14.77
C THR A 358 8.88 -17.08 15.35
N SER A 359 8.64 -17.19 16.66
CA SER A 359 8.46 -18.50 17.31
C SER A 359 7.27 -19.27 16.76
N LYS A 360 6.13 -18.61 16.57
CA LYS A 360 4.92 -19.20 15.98
C LYS A 360 5.14 -19.60 14.51
N PHE A 361 5.89 -18.80 13.74
CA PHE A 361 6.26 -19.17 12.38
C PHE A 361 7.12 -20.44 12.34
N LEU A 362 8.15 -20.52 13.16
CA LEU A 362 9.01 -21.70 13.26
C LEU A 362 8.27 -22.95 13.75
N GLN A 363 7.17 -22.78 14.49
CA GLN A 363 6.27 -23.86 14.94
C GLN A 363 5.17 -24.18 13.94
N GLY A 364 5.04 -23.44 12.83
CA GLY A 364 4.05 -23.68 11.77
C GLY A 364 2.66 -23.07 12.01
N TYR A 365 2.51 -22.14 12.96
CA TYR A 365 1.26 -21.40 13.13
C TYR A 365 1.02 -20.37 12.03
N TYR A 366 2.07 -19.87 11.40
CA TYR A 366 2.03 -18.93 10.29
C TYR A 366 2.74 -19.48 9.07
N ASP A 367 2.17 -19.24 7.89
CA ASP A 367 2.77 -19.55 6.59
C ASP A 367 3.69 -18.43 6.13
N SER A 368 3.26 -17.18 6.29
CA SER A 368 4.00 -15.98 5.90
C SER A 368 3.72 -14.85 6.88
N PRO A 369 4.41 -14.79 8.02
CA PRO A 369 4.20 -13.73 8.99
C PRO A 369 4.68 -12.39 8.44
N GLN A 370 3.98 -11.31 8.75
CA GLN A 370 4.51 -9.96 8.55
C GLN A 370 5.57 -9.69 9.61
N ILE A 371 6.83 -9.88 9.25
CA ILE A 371 7.97 -9.55 10.09
C ILE A 371 8.46 -8.17 9.66
N THR A 372 8.37 -7.19 10.55
CA THR A 372 8.88 -5.85 10.26
C THR A 372 10.41 -5.83 10.31
N ARG A 373 11.03 -4.83 9.66
CA ARG A 373 12.49 -4.67 9.64
C ARG A 373 13.14 -4.71 11.02
N LEU A 374 12.51 -4.07 12.01
CA LEU A 374 13.01 -4.02 13.39
C LEU A 374 12.97 -5.39 14.05
N ASP A 375 12.02 -6.23 13.66
CA ASP A 375 11.79 -7.55 14.21
C ASP A 375 12.80 -8.59 13.67
N VAL A 376 13.25 -8.38 12.44
CA VAL A 376 14.23 -9.22 11.76
C VAL A 376 15.58 -9.20 12.49
N GLY A 377 15.92 -8.10 13.20
CA GLY A 377 17.20 -7.94 13.89
C GLY A 377 17.45 -8.93 15.03
N GLN A 378 16.43 -9.55 15.62
CA GLN A 378 16.62 -10.31 16.86
C GLN A 378 16.52 -11.84 16.74
N GLY A 379 15.90 -12.40 15.74
CA GLY A 379 15.76 -13.86 15.68
C GLY A 379 15.97 -14.48 14.30
N TYR A 380 15.61 -13.74 13.27
CA TYR A 380 15.41 -14.25 11.93
C TYR A 380 16.68 -14.18 11.05
N ILE A 381 17.42 -13.07 11.11
CA ILE A 381 18.67 -12.92 10.36
C ILE A 381 19.85 -13.62 11.03
N VAL A 382 19.83 -13.74 12.36
CA VAL A 382 20.72 -14.67 13.06
C VAL A 382 20.50 -16.10 12.56
N ALA A 383 19.34 -16.37 11.99
CA ALA A 383 19.00 -17.63 11.36
C ALA A 383 19.55 -17.78 9.94
N MET A 384 19.75 -16.69 9.21
CA MET A 384 20.35 -16.67 7.86
C MET A 384 21.87 -16.43 7.90
N GLY A 385 22.45 -16.18 9.10
CA GLY A 385 23.90 -16.15 9.26
C GLY A 385 24.51 -17.54 9.04
N ASP A 386 25.79 -17.60 8.79
CA ASP A 386 26.65 -18.78 8.45
C ASP A 386 26.59 -19.95 9.43
N ASP A 387 25.40 -20.28 9.97
CA ASP A 387 25.21 -21.43 10.87
C ASP A 387 24.66 -22.64 10.07
N PRO A 388 25.50 -23.63 9.72
CA PRO A 388 25.08 -24.77 8.91
C PRO A 388 23.96 -25.61 9.54
N ASP A 389 23.88 -25.64 10.86
CA ASP A 389 22.83 -26.41 11.57
C ASP A 389 21.44 -25.74 11.41
N LYS A 390 21.41 -24.42 11.39
CA LYS A 390 20.17 -23.68 11.12
C LYS A 390 19.75 -23.80 9.65
N GLU A 391 20.68 -23.72 8.72
CA GLU A 391 20.37 -23.92 7.30
C GLU A 391 19.77 -25.31 7.06
N LYS A 392 20.33 -26.34 7.71
CA LYS A 392 19.79 -27.69 7.66
C LYS A 392 18.40 -27.77 8.24
N LEU A 393 18.15 -27.17 9.42
CA LEU A 393 16.83 -27.14 10.05
C LEU A 393 15.78 -26.46 9.16
N TYR A 394 16.13 -25.36 8.48
CA TYR A 394 15.20 -24.67 7.59
C TYR A 394 14.88 -25.46 6.34
N LYS A 395 15.88 -26.12 5.76
CA LYS A 395 15.68 -27.06 4.64
C LYS A 395 14.78 -28.23 5.04
N GLU A 396 14.99 -28.81 6.19
CA GLU A 396 14.16 -29.89 6.75
C GLU A 396 12.71 -29.42 6.96
N LYS A 397 12.51 -28.20 7.45
CA LYS A 397 11.19 -27.59 7.63
C LYS A 397 10.60 -26.98 6.34
N ARG A 398 11.31 -27.05 5.22
CA ARG A 398 10.93 -26.45 3.92
C ARG A 398 10.62 -24.94 4.02
N LEU A 399 11.32 -24.22 4.89
CA LEU A 399 11.19 -22.79 5.02
C LEU A 399 11.95 -22.09 3.89
N GLN A 400 11.35 -21.05 3.32
CA GLN A 400 11.94 -20.22 2.27
C GLN A 400 11.97 -18.76 2.74
N PHE A 401 13.02 -18.04 2.34
CA PHE A 401 13.24 -16.64 2.70
C PHE A 401 13.57 -15.83 1.45
N PRO A 402 12.55 -15.61 0.57
CA PRO A 402 12.76 -14.84 -0.63
C PRO A 402 13.08 -13.40 -0.27
N THR A 403 14.07 -12.83 -0.93
CA THR A 403 14.45 -11.42 -0.81
C THR A 403 14.10 -10.68 -2.09
N ALA A 404 13.68 -9.43 -1.96
CA ALA A 404 13.44 -8.54 -3.09
C ALA A 404 13.89 -7.12 -2.73
N VAL A 405 14.34 -6.38 -3.73
CA VAL A 405 14.59 -4.94 -3.55
C VAL A 405 13.26 -4.22 -3.61
N GLU A 406 12.89 -3.62 -2.48
CA GLU A 406 11.67 -2.82 -2.38
C GLU A 406 11.88 -1.41 -2.95
N ALA A 407 10.85 -0.85 -3.54
CA ALA A 407 10.84 0.54 -4.01
C ALA A 407 10.64 1.54 -2.85
N ASN A 408 11.33 1.32 -1.74
CA ASN A 408 11.28 2.12 -0.52
C ASN A 408 12.57 2.91 -0.33
N LEU A 409 12.44 4.12 0.22
CA LEU A 409 13.55 4.98 0.58
C LEU A 409 13.41 5.44 2.03
N TRP A 410 14.44 5.18 2.82
CA TRP A 410 14.57 5.69 4.18
C TRP A 410 15.57 6.82 4.20
N TYR A 411 15.24 7.92 4.86
CA TYR A 411 16.09 9.10 4.87
C TYR A 411 15.96 9.90 6.17
N ILE A 412 16.97 10.71 6.45
CA ILE A 412 16.94 11.77 7.45
C ILE A 412 16.77 13.09 6.72
N GLY A 413 15.70 13.83 7.02
CA GLY A 413 15.43 15.13 6.43
C GLY A 413 15.99 16.28 7.24
N PHE A 414 16.45 17.33 6.57
CA PHE A 414 16.81 18.60 7.21
C PHE A 414 15.61 19.54 7.22
N ASN A 415 15.29 20.10 8.36
CA ASN A 415 14.28 21.17 8.44
C ASN A 415 14.78 22.41 7.71
N TRP A 416 14.14 22.73 6.57
CA TRP A 416 14.55 23.84 5.71
C TRP A 416 14.37 25.23 6.34
N LEU A 417 13.53 25.33 7.40
CA LEU A 417 13.29 26.56 8.17
C LEU A 417 14.25 26.72 9.36
N ASP A 418 15.03 25.68 9.71
CA ASP A 418 15.99 25.76 10.79
C ASP A 418 17.12 26.74 10.48
N PRO A 419 17.50 27.64 11.41
CA PRO A 419 18.52 28.65 11.16
C PRO A 419 19.94 28.09 11.00
N VAL A 420 20.19 26.86 11.49
CA VAL A 420 21.54 26.24 11.51
C VAL A 420 21.72 25.29 10.34
N VAL A 421 20.72 24.44 10.06
CA VAL A 421 20.79 23.44 8.98
C VAL A 421 19.87 23.75 7.80
N GLY A 422 18.98 24.72 7.90
CA GLY A 422 18.00 25.05 6.85
C GLY A 422 18.55 25.84 5.68
N ALA A 423 17.65 26.49 4.93
CA ALA A 423 17.98 27.23 3.70
C ALA A 423 18.93 28.41 3.94
N GLY A 424 18.85 29.05 5.11
CA GLY A 424 19.52 30.32 5.40
C GLY A 424 18.78 31.54 4.81
N LYS A 425 18.88 32.68 5.45
CA LYS A 425 18.22 33.94 5.03
C LYS A 425 19.12 34.80 4.15
N THR A 426 20.42 34.60 4.21
CA THR A 426 21.43 35.30 3.42
C THR A 426 22.28 34.31 2.63
N PRO A 427 22.94 34.72 1.54
CA PRO A 427 23.85 33.86 0.79
C PRO A 427 24.96 33.25 1.65
N GLN A 428 25.45 33.99 2.64
CA GLN A 428 26.47 33.53 3.57
C GLN A 428 25.93 32.42 4.49
N GLU A 429 24.75 32.62 5.09
CA GLU A 429 24.08 31.58 5.91
C GLU A 429 23.75 30.35 5.08
N ALA A 430 23.21 30.53 3.87
CA ALA A 430 22.89 29.43 2.95
C ALA A 430 24.13 28.57 2.65
N ARG A 431 25.31 29.22 2.39
CA ARG A 431 26.56 28.50 2.17
C ARG A 431 27.02 27.76 3.43
N ARG A 432 27.04 28.43 4.57
CA ARG A 432 27.40 27.83 5.87
C ARG A 432 26.56 26.61 6.17
N ASN A 433 25.23 26.76 6.13
CA ASN A 433 24.28 25.70 6.41
C ASN A 433 24.41 24.51 5.43
N LYS A 434 24.69 24.80 4.14
CA LYS A 434 24.96 23.77 3.14
C LYS A 434 26.21 22.97 3.49
N LEU A 435 27.30 23.59 3.84
CA LEU A 435 28.56 22.93 4.25
C LEU A 435 28.31 22.02 5.49
N LEU A 436 27.53 22.52 6.45
CA LEU A 436 27.18 21.74 7.64
C LEU A 436 26.35 20.52 7.27
N ARG A 437 25.31 20.65 6.43
CA ARG A 437 24.53 19.50 5.94
C ARG A 437 25.40 18.48 5.22
N GLN A 438 26.34 18.94 4.39
CA GLN A 438 27.27 18.05 3.69
C GLN A 438 28.18 17.31 4.67
N ALA A 439 28.70 17.99 5.70
CA ALA A 439 29.50 17.39 6.76
C ALA A 439 28.71 16.30 7.50
N ILE A 440 27.47 16.59 7.88
CA ILE A 440 26.57 15.62 8.56
C ILE A 440 26.31 14.40 7.64
N SER A 441 26.01 14.63 6.37
CA SER A 441 25.75 13.54 5.41
C SER A 441 26.95 12.61 5.21
N ILE A 442 28.18 13.15 5.24
CA ILE A 442 29.40 12.33 5.16
C ILE A 442 29.62 11.56 6.48
N ALA A 443 29.33 12.18 7.62
CA ALA A 443 29.56 11.58 8.94
C ALA A 443 28.59 10.42 9.26
N LEU A 444 27.40 10.41 8.64
CA LEU A 444 26.43 9.32 8.80
C LEU A 444 26.85 8.13 7.93
N ASP A 445 27.39 7.09 8.54
CA ASP A 445 27.82 5.86 7.86
C ASP A 445 26.65 4.87 7.69
N TRP A 446 25.95 5.01 6.54
CA TRP A 446 24.82 4.14 6.22
C TRP A 446 25.23 2.70 5.91
N GLU A 447 26.43 2.47 5.39
CA GLU A 447 26.98 1.13 5.15
C GLU A 447 27.15 0.38 6.47
N GLU A 448 27.75 1.04 7.46
CA GLU A 448 27.91 0.48 8.81
C GLU A 448 26.55 0.27 9.49
N GLN A 449 25.64 1.25 9.38
CA GLN A 449 24.28 1.17 9.88
C GLN A 449 23.55 -0.07 9.29
N ILE A 450 23.61 -0.25 7.98
CA ILE A 450 22.98 -1.39 7.29
C ILE A 450 23.64 -2.70 7.73
N ALA A 451 24.96 -2.74 7.83
CA ALA A 451 25.68 -3.96 8.24
C ALA A 451 25.34 -4.39 9.68
N ILE A 452 25.27 -3.44 10.61
CA ILE A 452 25.04 -3.71 12.04
C ILE A 452 23.55 -3.97 12.33
N PHE A 453 22.67 -3.05 11.92
CA PHE A 453 21.27 -3.06 12.34
C PHE A 453 20.36 -3.80 11.37
N GLU A 454 20.64 -3.71 10.06
CA GLU A 454 19.85 -4.40 9.03
C GLU A 454 20.50 -5.71 8.57
N LYS A 455 21.62 -6.11 9.18
CA LYS A 455 22.37 -7.33 8.85
C LYS A 455 22.67 -7.49 7.35
N GLY A 456 22.96 -6.36 6.69
CA GLY A 456 23.23 -6.32 5.25
C GLY A 456 21.98 -6.35 4.36
N GLN A 457 20.78 -6.33 4.92
CA GLN A 457 19.53 -6.24 4.15
C GLN A 457 19.19 -4.77 3.85
N GLY A 458 19.77 -4.25 2.81
CA GLY A 458 19.57 -2.89 2.37
C GLY A 458 20.70 -2.43 1.47
N GLN A 459 20.47 -1.32 0.81
CA GLN A 459 21.46 -0.66 -0.03
C GLN A 459 21.49 0.81 0.32
N THR A 460 22.69 1.41 0.35
CA THR A 460 22.81 2.86 0.49
C THR A 460 22.14 3.57 -0.66
N ALA A 461 21.30 4.55 -0.35
CA ALA A 461 20.65 5.36 -1.36
C ALA A 461 21.59 6.46 -1.87
N HIS A 462 21.77 6.53 -3.18
CA HIS A 462 22.56 7.56 -3.84
C HIS A 462 21.73 8.74 -4.37
N GLY A 463 20.42 8.64 -4.29
CA GLY A 463 19.46 9.64 -4.72
C GLY A 463 18.04 9.32 -4.24
N PRO A 464 17.05 10.11 -4.64
CA PRO A 464 15.67 9.94 -4.18
C PRO A 464 14.93 8.79 -4.89
N LEU A 465 15.52 8.17 -5.92
CA LEU A 465 14.90 7.08 -6.68
C LEU A 465 15.52 5.75 -6.24
N PRO A 466 14.75 4.84 -5.64
CA PRO A 466 15.20 3.48 -5.36
C PRO A 466 15.31 2.63 -6.64
N PRO A 467 16.08 1.52 -6.59
CA PRO A 467 16.18 0.59 -7.71
C PRO A 467 14.81 0.10 -8.21
N GLY A 468 14.72 -0.15 -9.52
CA GLY A 468 13.49 -0.63 -10.16
C GLY A 468 12.51 0.45 -10.59
N LEU A 469 12.66 1.69 -10.14
CA LEU A 469 11.85 2.81 -10.61
C LEU A 469 12.43 3.42 -11.91
N PHE A 470 11.54 3.96 -12.74
CA PHE A 470 11.95 4.69 -13.93
C PHE A 470 12.83 5.89 -13.56
N GLY A 471 13.98 6.01 -14.22
CA GLY A 471 14.95 7.06 -13.94
C GLY A 471 16.06 6.69 -12.95
N TRP A 472 15.93 5.56 -12.24
CA TRP A 472 17.05 5.03 -11.46
C TRP A 472 18.19 4.58 -12.36
N ARG A 473 19.44 4.83 -11.94
CA ARG A 473 20.66 4.44 -12.67
C ARG A 473 21.71 3.94 -11.70
N ASP A 474 22.41 2.91 -12.12
CA ASP A 474 23.58 2.33 -11.46
C ASP A 474 24.91 2.74 -12.13
N ASP A 475 24.82 3.51 -13.23
CA ASP A 475 25.95 3.96 -14.04
C ASP A 475 25.97 5.50 -14.21
N GLY A 476 27.10 6.00 -14.66
CA GLY A 476 27.27 7.41 -15.00
C GLY A 476 27.47 8.36 -13.80
N PRO A 477 27.39 9.68 -14.04
CA PRO A 477 27.64 10.70 -13.01
C PRO A 477 26.62 10.74 -11.88
N SER A 478 25.40 10.24 -12.14
CA SER A 478 24.29 10.20 -11.18
C SER A 478 24.18 8.86 -10.43
N ALA A 479 25.08 7.91 -10.70
CA ALA A 479 25.07 6.61 -10.06
C ALA A 479 25.45 6.63 -8.57
N PHE A 480 25.99 7.72 -8.07
CA PHE A 480 26.32 7.90 -6.66
C PHE A 480 26.20 9.36 -6.22
N ASN A 481 25.95 9.57 -4.94
CA ASN A 481 25.90 10.90 -4.34
C ASN A 481 27.30 11.51 -4.23
N PRO A 482 27.67 12.54 -5.04
CA PRO A 482 29.02 13.10 -5.06
C PRO A 482 29.38 13.89 -3.79
N VAL A 483 28.41 14.20 -2.95
CA VAL A 483 28.65 14.82 -1.64
C VAL A 483 29.27 13.82 -0.68
N VAL A 484 28.76 12.59 -0.65
CA VAL A 484 29.16 11.54 0.31
C VAL A 484 30.25 10.65 -0.26
N TYR A 485 30.26 10.44 -1.57
CA TYR A 485 31.18 9.51 -2.25
C TYR A 485 32.09 10.21 -3.25
N LYS A 486 33.19 9.58 -3.55
CA LYS A 486 34.13 9.96 -4.61
C LYS A 486 34.69 8.71 -5.27
N LYS A 487 35.16 8.85 -6.51
CA LYS A 487 35.96 7.78 -7.15
C LYS A 487 37.39 7.85 -6.66
N ASP A 488 37.97 6.70 -6.34
CA ASP A 488 39.40 6.57 -6.05
C ASP A 488 40.22 6.51 -7.34
N GLY A 489 41.54 6.33 -7.18
CA GLY A 489 42.46 6.27 -8.33
C GLY A 489 42.20 5.10 -9.29
N ASP A 490 41.53 4.05 -8.83
CA ASP A 490 41.13 2.88 -9.63
C ASP A 490 39.71 3.01 -10.21
N GLY A 491 39.06 4.17 -10.00
CA GLY A 491 37.69 4.45 -10.46
C GLY A 491 36.58 3.84 -9.59
N ARG A 492 36.91 3.24 -8.44
CA ARG A 492 35.95 2.67 -7.51
C ARG A 492 35.30 3.76 -6.67
N VAL A 493 33.99 3.63 -6.48
CA VAL A 493 33.23 4.54 -5.63
C VAL A 493 33.54 4.25 -4.16
N LYS A 494 34.04 5.24 -3.43
CA LYS A 494 34.33 5.16 -2.00
C LYS A 494 33.71 6.32 -1.25
N ARG A 495 33.27 6.04 -0.02
CA ARG A 495 32.79 7.06 0.91
C ARG A 495 33.93 8.04 1.24
N ARG A 496 33.60 9.31 1.38
CA ARG A 496 34.51 10.35 1.87
C ARG A 496 34.85 10.08 3.33
N SER A 497 36.04 10.50 3.73
CA SER A 497 36.53 10.27 5.09
C SER A 497 35.87 11.23 6.09
N ILE A 498 35.84 10.83 7.38
CA ILE A 498 35.39 11.68 8.47
C ILE A 498 36.24 12.97 8.58
N GLU A 499 37.50 12.94 8.15
CA GLU A 499 38.36 14.11 8.10
C GLU A 499 37.90 15.13 7.06
N GLU A 500 37.34 14.68 5.94
CA GLU A 500 36.70 15.57 4.96
C GLU A 500 35.44 16.22 5.54
N ALA A 501 34.65 15.47 6.34
CA ALA A 501 33.48 16.01 7.04
C ALA A 501 33.90 17.08 8.09
N LYS A 502 34.95 16.81 8.87
CA LYS A 502 35.50 17.78 9.86
C LYS A 502 35.98 19.07 9.20
N LYS A 503 36.61 18.98 8.01
CA LYS A 503 36.99 20.19 7.24
C LYS A 503 35.79 21.03 6.84
N LEU A 504 34.76 20.40 6.28
CA LEU A 504 33.51 21.08 5.92
C LEU A 504 32.81 21.71 7.13
N MET A 505 32.86 21.02 8.27
CA MET A 505 32.30 21.52 9.53
C MET A 505 33.06 22.76 10.02
N ALA A 506 34.38 22.74 9.94
CA ALA A 506 35.21 23.90 10.27
C ALA A 506 34.97 25.09 9.31
N GLU A 507 34.88 24.82 7.99
CA GLU A 507 34.51 25.83 6.98
C GLU A 507 33.12 26.41 7.21
N ALA A 508 32.19 25.60 7.75
CA ALA A 508 30.87 26.04 8.18
C ALA A 508 30.90 26.90 9.47
N GLY A 509 32.06 27.13 10.06
CA GLY A 509 32.23 27.92 11.28
C GLY A 509 32.05 27.14 12.59
N TYR A 510 32.12 25.80 12.54
CA TYR A 510 32.02 24.95 13.70
C TYR A 510 33.21 23.98 13.88
N PRO A 511 34.47 24.53 13.99
CA PRO A 511 35.63 23.68 14.27
C PRO A 511 35.40 22.91 15.59
N ASP A 512 35.72 21.62 15.59
CA ASP A 512 35.57 20.73 16.74
C ASP A 512 34.16 20.75 17.37
N GLY A 513 33.13 21.02 16.59
CA GLY A 513 31.74 21.07 17.03
C GLY A 513 31.37 22.33 17.84
N ARG A 514 32.16 23.39 17.72
CA ARG A 514 31.93 24.65 18.43
C ARG A 514 31.83 25.81 17.46
N ASP A 515 30.94 26.74 17.73
CA ASP A 515 30.85 28.00 16.99
C ASP A 515 32.15 28.79 17.13
N ALA A 516 32.79 29.08 16.02
CA ALA A 516 34.12 29.73 15.99
C ALA A 516 34.12 31.15 16.59
N GLN A 517 32.97 31.83 16.64
CA GLN A 517 32.88 33.21 17.16
C GLN A 517 32.55 33.22 18.65
N THR A 518 31.68 32.34 19.10
CA THR A 518 31.15 32.33 20.45
C THR A 518 31.74 31.27 21.35
N GLY A 519 32.41 30.26 20.77
CA GLY A 519 32.93 29.07 21.49
C GLY A 519 31.86 28.13 22.01
N ARG A 520 30.57 28.42 21.77
CA ARG A 520 29.44 27.57 22.22
C ARG A 520 29.39 26.27 21.42
N PRO A 521 29.02 25.16 22.07
CA PRO A 521 28.80 23.90 21.33
C PRO A 521 27.72 24.06 20.24
N LEU A 522 27.93 23.43 19.10
CA LEU A 522 26.88 23.25 18.10
C LEU A 522 25.82 22.31 18.67
N VAL A 523 24.58 22.75 18.66
CA VAL A 523 23.42 21.94 19.06
C VAL A 523 22.57 21.69 17.84
N LEU A 524 22.31 20.43 17.55
CA LEU A 524 21.40 19.97 16.50
C LEU A 524 20.23 19.27 17.16
N ASN A 525 19.02 19.65 16.78
CA ASN A 525 17.81 18.98 17.24
C ASN A 525 17.49 17.86 16.23
N PHE A 526 17.25 16.67 16.77
CA PHE A 526 16.83 15.51 15.98
C PHE A 526 15.47 15.05 16.50
N ASP A 527 14.45 15.26 15.67
CA ASP A 527 13.09 14.86 15.98
C ASP A 527 12.85 13.45 15.44
N TRP A 528 12.38 12.57 16.30
CA TRP A 528 12.06 11.18 15.99
C TRP A 528 10.60 10.91 16.23
N GLN A 529 9.93 10.26 15.28
CA GLN A 529 8.58 9.78 15.50
C GLN A 529 8.62 8.57 16.43
N GLY A 530 8.11 8.73 17.65
CA GLY A 530 7.92 7.61 18.57
C GLY A 530 6.91 6.61 18.01
N THR A 531 7.23 5.33 18.13
CA THR A 531 6.35 4.21 17.78
C THR A 531 5.33 3.98 18.87
#